data_2f7f62a0bfce77cb2a49b33b796d36d0
#
_entry.id   2f7f62a0bfce77cb2a49b33b796d36d0
#
_cell.length_a   1.000
_cell.length_b   1.000
_cell.length_c   1.000
_cell.angle_alpha   90.00
_cell.angle_beta   90.00
_cell.angle_gamma   90.00
#
_symmetry.space_group_name_H-M   'P 1'
#
loop_
_entity.id
_entity.type
_entity.pdbx_description
1 polymer ?
#
loop_
_entity_poly.entity_id
_entity_poly.type
_entity_poly.pdbx_seq_one_letter_code
_entity_poly.pdbx_strand_id
1 'polypeptide(L)'
;GENRRFSAYVEERFHSEVTSSAITLHYTLADPASRGIAPGTASFGTVSIPDRTSYDALLQSVETTLTSFHRNRLSAENQITLDLLLYELDCEKMPGSTSLLAEPLGPSLGIQAQLPILLAEYPFRTQQDIADYLHLLQDLPRYFSDLIALEQEKSRQGVFQNDLAVDGIIRQCSAFLADADTPESHLLHTVFQNKLQASSLFSEAERNLCLQTHEKLLTSCVFPAYRSLSDALSSLRGKGTQNAGGLSRQEDGLSYYAYLLRSRVGVDASPEELTRLFKTPLGVYAL
;
A
#
# COMPACT_ATOMS: atom_id res chain seq x y z
N GLY A 1 -25.34 23.16 -11.14
CA GLY A 1 -26.04 22.02 -11.75
C GLY A 1 -25.40 20.69 -11.34
N GLU A 2 -26.00 19.58 -11.75
CA GLU A 2 -25.65 18.19 -11.37
C GLU A 2 -24.18 17.89 -11.66
N ASN A 3 -23.71 18.27 -12.84
CA ASN A 3 -22.31 18.06 -13.24
C ASN A 3 -21.31 18.73 -12.28
N ARG A 4 -21.60 19.96 -11.81
CA ARG A 4 -20.73 20.65 -10.84
C ARG A 4 -20.75 19.94 -9.48
N ARG A 5 -21.92 19.46 -9.03
CA ARG A 5 -22.04 18.70 -7.76
C ARG A 5 -21.22 17.42 -7.81
N PHE A 6 -21.29 16.69 -8.92
CA PHE A 6 -20.50 15.47 -9.12
C PHE A 6 -19.00 15.75 -9.18
N SER A 7 -18.55 16.76 -9.95
CA SER A 7 -17.14 17.14 -10.02
C SER A 7 -16.57 17.53 -8.64
N ALA A 8 -17.38 18.25 -7.82
CA ALA A 8 -16.96 18.58 -6.45
C ALA A 8 -16.80 17.33 -5.56
N TYR A 9 -17.71 16.36 -5.68
CA TYR A 9 -17.60 15.07 -4.99
C TYR A 9 -16.35 14.29 -5.40
N VAL A 10 -16.06 14.23 -6.70
CA VAL A 10 -14.84 13.55 -7.22
C VAL A 10 -13.57 14.23 -6.72
N GLU A 11 -13.53 15.56 -6.69
CA GLU A 11 -12.38 16.33 -6.19
C GLU A 11 -12.18 16.09 -4.68
N GLU A 12 -13.24 16.08 -3.88
CA GLU A 12 -13.18 15.78 -2.45
C GLU A 12 -12.66 14.35 -2.19
N ARG A 13 -13.16 13.37 -2.96
CA ARG A 13 -12.71 11.98 -2.89
C ARG A 13 -11.23 11.86 -3.28
N PHE A 14 -10.81 12.50 -4.37
CA PHE A 14 -9.42 12.55 -4.78
C PHE A 14 -8.53 13.16 -3.70
N HIS A 15 -8.94 14.28 -3.12
CA HIS A 15 -8.21 14.92 -2.04
C HIS A 15 -8.04 14.00 -0.82
N SER A 16 -9.11 13.32 -0.40
CA SER A 16 -9.07 12.34 0.69
C SER A 16 -8.12 11.18 0.39
N GLU A 17 -8.15 10.66 -0.83
CA GLU A 17 -7.31 9.54 -1.27
C GLU A 17 -5.82 9.93 -1.27
N VAL A 18 -5.45 11.03 -1.93
CA VAL A 18 -4.04 11.41 -2.05
C VAL A 18 -3.42 11.84 -0.73
N THR A 19 -4.22 12.31 0.24
CA THR A 19 -3.74 12.67 1.57
C THR A 19 -3.74 11.51 2.57
N SER A 20 -4.15 10.32 2.16
CA SER A 20 -4.19 9.13 3.03
C SER A 20 -2.82 8.70 3.53
N SER A 21 -1.77 8.95 2.75
CA SER A 21 -0.38 8.76 3.15
C SER A 21 0.56 9.73 2.42
N ALA A 22 1.72 10.01 3.02
CA ALA A 22 2.72 10.86 2.39
C ALA A 22 3.32 10.21 1.13
N ILE A 23 3.43 8.88 1.08
CA ILE A 23 3.86 8.17 -0.13
C ILE A 23 2.87 8.39 -1.26
N THR A 24 1.57 8.17 -1.01
CA THR A 24 0.53 8.40 -2.00
C THR A 24 0.57 9.85 -2.50
N LEU A 25 0.64 10.82 -1.58
CA LEU A 25 0.69 12.23 -1.92
C LEU A 25 1.87 12.58 -2.82
N HIS A 26 3.08 12.19 -2.42
CA HIS A 26 4.33 12.53 -3.13
C HIS A 26 4.45 11.88 -4.51
N TYR A 27 3.95 10.66 -4.68
CA TYR A 27 3.97 9.97 -5.97
C TYR A 27 2.81 10.35 -6.89
N THR A 28 1.74 10.94 -6.34
CA THR A 28 0.59 11.39 -7.14
C THR A 28 0.69 12.85 -7.57
N LEU A 29 1.16 13.74 -6.69
CA LEU A 29 1.21 15.18 -6.92
C LEU A 29 2.63 15.74 -6.81
N ALA A 30 3.07 16.44 -7.86
CA ALA A 30 4.35 17.15 -7.85
C ALA A 30 4.28 18.46 -7.04
N ASP A 31 3.11 19.10 -6.99
CA ASP A 31 2.84 20.34 -6.26
C ASP A 31 1.47 20.25 -5.56
N PRO A 32 1.43 19.66 -4.35
CA PRO A 32 0.21 19.58 -3.56
C PRO A 32 -0.40 20.93 -3.23
N ALA A 33 0.42 21.97 -3.02
CA ALA A 33 -0.04 23.31 -2.66
C ALA A 33 -0.89 23.93 -3.77
N SER A 34 -0.59 23.67 -5.04
CA SER A 34 -1.40 24.12 -6.18
C SER A 34 -2.81 23.53 -6.20
N ARG A 35 -3.04 22.43 -5.46
CA ARG A 35 -4.34 21.79 -5.26
C ARG A 35 -4.98 22.13 -3.92
N GLY A 36 -4.45 23.12 -3.19
CA GLY A 36 -4.97 23.52 -1.88
C GLY A 36 -4.66 22.53 -0.76
N ILE A 37 -3.72 21.58 -0.96
CA ILE A 37 -3.31 20.63 0.07
C ILE A 37 -2.22 21.28 0.90
N ALA A 38 -2.53 21.58 2.16
CA ALA A 38 -1.56 22.12 3.11
C ALA A 38 -0.60 21.02 3.61
N PRO A 39 0.66 21.38 3.92
CA PRO A 39 1.56 20.45 4.60
C PRO A 39 0.96 19.93 5.91
N GLY A 40 1.07 18.63 6.13
CA GLY A 40 0.67 17.95 7.36
C GLY A 40 1.84 17.14 7.93
N THR A 41 1.61 16.41 9.01
CA THR A 41 2.61 15.44 9.48
C THR A 41 2.63 14.24 8.54
N ALA A 42 3.77 14.00 7.92
CA ALA A 42 3.92 12.88 6.99
C ALA A 42 3.82 11.53 7.73
N SER A 43 3.04 10.61 7.18
CA SER A 43 2.90 9.23 7.68
C SER A 43 2.71 8.24 6.55
N PHE A 44 2.90 6.95 6.83
CA PHE A 44 2.58 5.87 5.89
C PHE A 44 1.08 5.55 5.80
N GLY A 45 0.24 6.30 6.52
CA GLY A 45 -1.16 5.94 6.71
C GLY A 45 -1.34 4.87 7.78
N THR A 46 -2.45 4.15 7.75
CA THR A 46 -2.80 3.14 8.73
C THR A 46 -2.94 1.76 8.10
N VAL A 47 -2.47 0.73 8.81
CA VAL A 47 -2.81 -0.67 8.53
C VAL A 47 -3.80 -1.10 9.60
N SER A 48 -4.98 -1.53 9.20
CA SER A 48 -6.02 -1.98 10.12
C SER A 48 -6.41 -3.42 9.83
N ILE A 49 -6.84 -4.12 10.89
CA ILE A 49 -7.49 -5.41 10.73
C ILE A 49 -8.86 -5.14 10.08
N PRO A 50 -9.19 -5.82 8.96
CA PRO A 50 -10.46 -5.59 8.30
C PRO A 50 -11.66 -5.89 9.23
N ASP A 51 -12.61 -4.95 9.29
CA ASP A 51 -13.90 -5.13 9.97
C ASP A 51 -15.02 -4.98 8.95
N ARG A 52 -15.61 -6.10 8.56
CA ARG A 52 -16.66 -6.15 7.53
C ARG A 52 -17.86 -5.28 7.89
N THR A 53 -18.28 -5.26 9.15
CA THR A 53 -19.48 -4.51 9.57
C THR A 53 -19.30 -3.00 9.37
N SER A 54 -18.18 -2.47 9.87
CA SER A 54 -17.85 -1.05 9.70
C SER A 54 -17.63 -0.70 8.24
N TYR A 55 -17.00 -1.61 7.48
CA TYR A 55 -16.76 -1.40 6.05
C TYR A 55 -18.06 -1.39 5.24
N ASP A 56 -19.00 -2.29 5.49
CA ASP A 56 -20.33 -2.31 4.84
C ASP A 56 -21.10 -1.02 5.10
N ALA A 57 -21.05 -0.46 6.32
CA ALA A 57 -21.67 0.82 6.62
C ALA A 57 -21.06 1.97 5.81
N LEU A 58 -19.74 1.98 5.63
CA LEU A 58 -19.05 2.94 4.76
C LEU A 58 -19.48 2.79 3.30
N LEU A 59 -19.48 1.56 2.77
CA LEU A 59 -19.90 1.28 1.39
C LEU A 59 -21.35 1.69 1.13
N GLN A 60 -22.25 1.47 2.09
CA GLN A 60 -23.64 1.92 2.00
C GLN A 60 -23.76 3.45 1.91
N SER A 61 -22.93 4.19 2.64
CA SER A 61 -22.87 5.65 2.54
C SER A 61 -22.38 6.11 1.17
N VAL A 62 -21.33 5.46 0.65
CA VAL A 62 -20.79 5.73 -0.70
C VAL A 62 -21.84 5.42 -1.77
N GLU A 63 -22.53 4.28 -1.67
CA GLU A 63 -23.59 3.88 -2.60
C GLU A 63 -24.72 4.91 -2.63
N THR A 64 -25.20 5.33 -1.46
CA THR A 64 -26.25 6.34 -1.34
C THR A 64 -25.84 7.64 -2.04
N THR A 65 -24.58 8.04 -1.90
CA THR A 65 -24.06 9.24 -2.54
C THR A 65 -23.96 9.08 -4.05
N LEU A 66 -23.33 8.00 -4.54
CA LEU A 66 -23.13 7.76 -5.97
C LEU A 66 -24.45 7.59 -6.73
N THR A 67 -25.41 6.85 -6.15
CA THR A 67 -26.74 6.64 -6.75
C THR A 67 -27.63 7.89 -6.74
N SER A 68 -27.28 8.91 -5.94
CA SER A 68 -27.98 10.21 -5.95
C SER A 68 -27.65 11.05 -7.19
N PHE A 69 -26.64 10.70 -7.97
CA PHE A 69 -26.27 11.40 -9.20
C PHE A 69 -27.05 10.87 -10.40
N HIS A 70 -27.64 11.77 -11.16
CA HIS A 70 -28.36 11.43 -12.40
C HIS A 70 -27.37 11.37 -13.58
N ARG A 71 -26.96 10.16 -13.97
CA ARG A 71 -25.96 9.92 -15.02
C ARG A 71 -26.21 10.74 -16.31
N ASN A 72 -27.46 10.81 -16.77
CA ASN A 72 -27.87 11.52 -17.99
C ASN A 72 -27.75 13.07 -17.90
N ARG A 73 -27.48 13.62 -16.70
CA ARG A 73 -27.26 15.06 -16.48
C ARG A 73 -25.76 15.39 -16.30
N LEU A 74 -24.89 14.40 -16.43
CA LEU A 74 -23.45 14.53 -16.36
C LEU A 74 -22.85 14.71 -17.77
N SER A 75 -21.68 15.33 -17.84
CA SER A 75 -20.86 15.32 -19.06
C SER A 75 -20.41 13.90 -19.40
N ALA A 76 -20.04 13.65 -20.65
CA ALA A 76 -19.59 12.32 -21.09
C ALA A 76 -18.41 11.79 -20.25
N GLU A 77 -17.47 12.66 -19.90
CA GLU A 77 -16.34 12.34 -19.01
C GLU A 77 -16.81 11.94 -17.61
N ASN A 78 -17.69 12.73 -17.00
CA ASN A 78 -18.23 12.45 -15.67
C ASN A 78 -19.17 11.23 -15.65
N GLN A 79 -19.80 10.88 -16.76
CA GLN A 79 -20.54 9.60 -16.88
C GLN A 79 -19.60 8.41 -16.77
N ILE A 80 -18.44 8.44 -17.45
CA ILE A 80 -17.42 7.38 -17.36
C ILE A 80 -16.87 7.30 -15.93
N THR A 81 -16.59 8.44 -15.32
CA THR A 81 -16.11 8.49 -13.93
C THR A 81 -17.11 7.90 -12.96
N LEU A 82 -18.40 8.22 -13.11
CA LEU A 82 -19.48 7.64 -12.28
C LEU A 82 -19.57 6.12 -12.48
N ASP A 83 -19.51 5.64 -13.73
CA ASP A 83 -19.57 4.22 -14.05
C ASP A 83 -18.38 3.46 -13.42
N LEU A 84 -17.17 4.04 -13.45
CA LEU A 84 -15.97 3.46 -12.81
C LEU A 84 -16.09 3.43 -11.28
N LEU A 85 -16.60 4.50 -10.65
CA LEU A 85 -16.79 4.53 -9.21
C LEU A 85 -17.86 3.53 -8.74
N LEU A 86 -18.92 3.34 -9.52
CA LEU A 86 -19.94 2.32 -9.25
C LEU A 86 -19.36 0.90 -9.42
N TYR A 87 -18.52 0.67 -10.44
CA TYR A 87 -17.83 -0.60 -10.62
C TYR A 87 -16.88 -0.90 -9.46
N GLU A 88 -16.09 0.08 -9.01
CA GLU A 88 -15.22 -0.03 -7.83
C GLU A 88 -16.05 -0.38 -6.59
N LEU A 89 -17.15 0.33 -6.37
CA LEU A 89 -18.08 0.06 -5.26
C LEU A 89 -18.60 -1.39 -5.29
N ASP A 90 -19.01 -1.88 -6.47
CA ASP A 90 -19.48 -3.25 -6.64
C ASP A 90 -18.39 -4.28 -6.31
N CYS A 91 -17.13 -4.00 -6.67
CA CYS A 91 -15.99 -4.84 -6.27
C CYS A 91 -15.81 -4.84 -4.75
N GLU A 92 -15.84 -3.66 -4.12
CA GLU A 92 -15.64 -3.53 -2.67
C GLU A 92 -16.81 -4.11 -1.84
N LYS A 93 -18.00 -4.25 -2.43
CA LYS A 93 -19.13 -4.96 -1.82
C LYS A 93 -18.98 -6.47 -1.83
N MET A 94 -18.06 -7.03 -2.61
CA MET A 94 -17.82 -8.48 -2.63
C MET A 94 -17.27 -8.97 -1.27
N PRO A 95 -17.65 -10.17 -0.81
CA PRO A 95 -17.17 -10.72 0.47
C PRO A 95 -15.66 -10.77 0.59
N GLY A 96 -14.96 -11.02 -0.53
CA GLY A 96 -13.50 -11.12 -0.55
C GLY A 96 -12.74 -9.79 -0.36
N SER A 97 -13.40 -8.62 -0.45
CA SER A 97 -12.75 -7.31 -0.37
C SER A 97 -12.09 -7.04 0.99
N THR A 98 -12.65 -7.59 2.07
CA THR A 98 -12.13 -7.48 3.45
C THR A 98 -11.47 -8.76 3.94
N SER A 99 -11.04 -9.63 3.03
CA SER A 99 -10.42 -10.92 3.41
C SER A 99 -9.04 -10.72 4.04
N LEU A 100 -8.81 -11.42 5.14
CA LEU A 100 -7.48 -11.54 5.76
C LEU A 100 -6.49 -12.36 4.90
N LEU A 101 -6.94 -12.94 3.77
CA LEU A 101 -6.05 -13.59 2.80
C LEU A 101 -5.22 -12.59 1.98
N ALA A 102 -5.51 -11.30 2.06
CA ALA A 102 -4.64 -10.27 1.51
C ALA A 102 -3.23 -10.34 2.14
N GLU A 103 -2.19 -10.24 1.28
CA GLU A 103 -0.79 -10.39 1.69
C GLU A 103 -0.05 -9.06 1.52
N PRO A 104 -0.05 -8.16 2.54
CA PRO A 104 0.72 -6.91 2.49
C PRO A 104 2.23 -7.17 2.57
N LEU A 105 2.63 -8.25 3.23
CA LEU A 105 4.00 -8.75 3.25
C LEU A 105 4.11 -9.97 2.32
N GLY A 106 5.16 -10.04 1.54
CA GLY A 106 5.34 -11.17 0.63
C GLY A 106 6.74 -11.21 0.03
N PRO A 107 7.21 -12.39 -0.41
CA PRO A 107 8.58 -12.57 -0.88
C PRO A 107 8.88 -11.89 -2.23
N SER A 108 7.87 -11.37 -2.94
CA SER A 108 8.06 -10.72 -4.24
C SER A 108 7.75 -9.23 -4.21
N LEU A 109 6.55 -8.85 -3.80
CA LEU A 109 6.03 -7.48 -3.86
C LEU A 109 5.58 -6.96 -2.48
N GLY A 110 6.05 -7.57 -1.40
CA GLY A 110 5.67 -7.14 -0.05
C GLY A 110 6.21 -5.76 0.31
N ILE A 111 5.51 -5.10 1.22
CA ILE A 111 5.86 -3.76 1.72
C ILE A 111 7.32 -3.71 2.19
N GLN A 112 7.80 -4.75 2.89
CA GLN A 112 9.17 -4.80 3.39
C GLN A 112 10.24 -4.72 2.29
N ALA A 113 9.93 -5.19 1.08
CA ALA A 113 10.84 -5.13 -0.07
C ALA A 113 10.67 -3.85 -0.89
N GLN A 114 9.45 -3.34 -1.00
CA GLN A 114 9.14 -2.17 -1.81
C GLN A 114 9.50 -0.85 -1.12
N LEU A 115 9.32 -0.79 0.20
CA LEU A 115 9.49 0.44 0.96
C LEU A 115 10.91 1.04 0.87
N PRO A 116 12.02 0.26 0.94
CA PRO A 116 13.35 0.79 0.72
C PRO A 116 13.51 1.46 -0.65
N ILE A 117 12.89 0.90 -1.69
CA ILE A 117 12.92 1.45 -3.06
C ILE A 117 12.17 2.78 -3.10
N LEU A 118 10.94 2.82 -2.56
CA LEU A 118 10.14 4.03 -2.51
C LEU A 118 10.84 5.15 -1.73
N LEU A 119 11.48 4.82 -0.62
CA LEU A 119 12.28 5.78 0.16
C LEU A 119 13.52 6.23 -0.59
N ALA A 120 14.22 5.34 -1.28
CA ALA A 120 15.39 5.69 -2.09
C ALA A 120 15.01 6.61 -3.26
N GLU A 121 13.86 6.42 -3.88
CA GLU A 121 13.37 7.22 -5.01
C GLU A 121 12.58 8.47 -4.57
N TYR A 122 12.26 8.64 -3.29
CA TYR A 122 11.44 9.73 -2.78
C TYR A 122 11.95 11.09 -3.27
N PRO A 123 11.14 11.91 -3.95
CA PRO A 123 11.62 13.13 -4.58
C PRO A 123 11.84 14.27 -3.57
N PHE A 124 12.94 15.01 -3.72
CA PHE A 124 13.26 16.20 -2.92
C PHE A 124 13.14 17.46 -3.81
N ARG A 125 11.94 17.99 -3.97
CA ARG A 125 11.64 19.20 -4.76
C ARG A 125 11.67 20.46 -3.89
N THR A 126 11.33 20.30 -2.62
CA THR A 126 11.24 21.39 -1.62
C THR A 126 11.91 20.96 -0.32
N GLN A 127 12.15 21.92 0.57
CA GLN A 127 12.61 21.62 1.96
C GLN A 127 11.57 20.79 2.73
N GLN A 128 10.27 21.00 2.47
CA GLN A 128 9.21 20.24 3.09
C GLN A 128 9.27 18.75 2.71
N ASP A 129 9.60 18.42 1.46
CA ASP A 129 9.73 17.02 1.04
C ASP A 129 10.79 16.27 1.86
N ILE A 130 11.88 16.95 2.22
CA ILE A 130 12.93 16.34 3.05
C ILE A 130 12.46 16.21 4.50
N ALA A 131 11.74 17.20 5.03
CA ALA A 131 11.12 17.09 6.35
C ALA A 131 10.11 15.93 6.40
N ASP A 132 9.27 15.80 5.39
CA ASP A 132 8.30 14.71 5.27
C ASP A 132 8.98 13.34 5.18
N TYR A 133 10.05 13.24 4.39
CA TYR A 133 10.85 12.02 4.30
C TYR A 133 11.44 11.62 5.67
N LEU A 134 12.01 12.56 6.42
CA LEU A 134 12.56 12.28 7.76
C LEU A 134 11.45 11.87 8.74
N HIS A 135 10.26 12.49 8.66
CA HIS A 135 9.09 12.07 9.43
C HIS A 135 8.62 10.65 9.08
N LEU A 136 8.68 10.26 7.79
CA LEU A 136 8.38 8.88 7.38
C LEU A 136 9.33 7.87 8.02
N LEU A 137 10.65 8.17 8.07
CA LEU A 137 11.59 7.29 8.77
C LEU A 137 11.24 7.16 10.26
N GLN A 138 10.76 8.24 10.88
CA GLN A 138 10.33 8.24 12.28
C GLN A 138 9.01 7.48 12.49
N ASP A 139 8.10 7.48 11.51
CA ASP A 139 6.80 6.77 11.54
C ASP A 139 6.92 5.25 11.30
N LEU A 140 8.03 4.80 10.73
CA LEU A 140 8.20 3.41 10.31
C LEU A 140 8.00 2.38 11.44
N PRO A 141 8.47 2.58 12.68
CA PRO A 141 8.21 1.63 13.77
C PRO A 141 6.71 1.44 14.07
N ARG A 142 5.92 2.53 14.03
CA ARG A 142 4.46 2.44 14.20
C ARG A 142 3.84 1.65 13.05
N TYR A 143 4.19 2.00 11.82
CA TYR A 143 3.65 1.35 10.63
C TYR A 143 3.96 -0.14 10.59
N PHE A 144 5.19 -0.55 10.96
CA PHE A 144 5.56 -1.96 11.03
C PHE A 144 4.90 -2.67 12.23
N SER A 145 4.64 -1.97 13.32
CA SER A 145 3.85 -2.51 14.43
C SER A 145 2.43 -2.88 14.00
N ASP A 146 1.80 -2.03 13.18
CA ASP A 146 0.47 -2.31 12.63
C ASP A 146 0.49 -3.53 11.69
N LEU A 147 1.51 -3.65 10.85
CA LEU A 147 1.71 -4.84 9.99
C LEU A 147 1.92 -6.11 10.81
N ILE A 148 2.72 -6.04 11.87
CA ILE A 148 2.95 -7.18 12.78
C ILE A 148 1.63 -7.59 13.44
N ALA A 149 0.82 -6.63 13.91
CA ALA A 149 -0.48 -6.92 14.51
C ALA A 149 -1.43 -7.61 13.51
N LEU A 150 -1.42 -7.18 12.25
CA LEU A 150 -2.19 -7.84 11.20
C LEU A 150 -1.73 -9.27 10.96
N GLU A 151 -0.42 -9.53 10.86
CA GLU A 151 0.12 -10.88 10.67
C GLU A 151 -0.16 -11.82 11.87
N GLN A 152 -0.13 -11.28 13.09
CA GLN A 152 -0.53 -12.00 14.30
C GLN A 152 -2.01 -12.36 14.25
N GLU A 153 -2.87 -11.45 13.79
CA GLU A 153 -4.30 -11.74 13.62
C GLU A 153 -4.53 -12.80 12.55
N LYS A 154 -3.84 -12.72 11.41
CA LYS A 154 -3.89 -13.76 10.36
C LYS A 154 -3.48 -15.12 10.91
N SER A 155 -2.45 -15.17 11.76
CA SER A 155 -2.03 -16.41 12.43
C SER A 155 -3.10 -16.94 13.39
N ARG A 156 -3.74 -16.04 14.17
CA ARG A 156 -4.82 -16.40 15.08
C ARG A 156 -6.04 -16.97 14.37
N GLN A 157 -6.34 -16.44 13.17
CA GLN A 157 -7.44 -16.89 12.31
C GLN A 157 -7.08 -18.13 11.45
N GLY A 158 -5.83 -18.61 11.49
CA GLY A 158 -5.40 -19.78 10.73
C GLY A 158 -5.14 -19.49 9.24
N VAL A 159 -5.07 -18.21 8.84
CA VAL A 159 -4.83 -17.78 7.44
C VAL A 159 -3.45 -17.17 7.23
N PHE A 160 -2.52 -17.38 8.15
CA PHE A 160 -1.13 -16.92 8.02
C PHE A 160 -0.42 -17.66 6.89
N GLN A 161 0.47 -16.96 6.18
CA GLN A 161 1.21 -17.51 5.05
C GLN A 161 2.16 -18.66 5.46
N ASN A 162 2.54 -19.49 4.48
CA ASN A 162 3.39 -20.65 4.71
C ASN A 162 4.86 -20.24 4.98
N ASP A 163 5.63 -21.19 5.56
CA ASP A 163 7.01 -20.93 5.97
C ASP A 163 7.95 -20.55 4.81
N LEU A 164 7.70 -21.02 3.59
CA LEU A 164 8.50 -20.65 2.42
C LEU A 164 8.39 -19.15 2.12
N ALA A 165 7.17 -18.61 2.20
CA ALA A 165 6.93 -17.18 2.02
C ALA A 165 7.54 -16.37 3.19
N VAL A 166 7.30 -16.81 4.43
CA VAL A 166 7.86 -16.19 5.64
C VAL A 166 9.39 -16.13 5.58
N ASP A 167 10.05 -17.23 5.23
CA ASP A 167 11.51 -17.26 5.09
C ASP A 167 12.02 -16.34 3.99
N GLY A 168 11.25 -16.17 2.92
CA GLY A 168 11.54 -15.19 1.88
C GLY A 168 11.55 -13.76 2.41
N ILE A 169 10.54 -13.39 3.19
CA ILE A 169 10.42 -12.05 3.80
C ILE A 169 11.55 -11.82 4.81
N ILE A 170 11.83 -12.79 5.69
CA ILE A 170 12.91 -12.71 6.68
C ILE A 170 14.27 -12.50 6.00
N ARG A 171 14.54 -13.24 4.91
CA ARG A 171 15.78 -13.04 4.13
C ARG A 171 15.89 -11.63 3.54
N GLN A 172 14.80 -11.04 3.08
CA GLN A 172 14.79 -9.66 2.57
C GLN A 172 15.03 -8.64 3.69
N CYS A 173 14.40 -8.82 4.86
CA CYS A 173 14.69 -7.99 6.03
C CYS A 173 16.18 -8.11 6.44
N SER A 174 16.73 -9.32 6.45
CA SER A 174 18.15 -9.55 6.77
C SER A 174 19.08 -8.91 5.75
N ALA A 175 18.76 -9.00 4.46
CA ALA A 175 19.53 -8.35 3.39
C ALA A 175 19.51 -6.81 3.51
N PHE A 176 18.37 -6.24 3.84
CA PHE A 176 18.24 -4.80 4.11
C PHE A 176 19.08 -4.35 5.31
N LEU A 177 19.19 -5.20 6.33
CA LEU A 177 19.96 -4.93 7.56
C LEU A 177 21.45 -5.28 7.47
N ALA A 178 21.93 -5.77 6.32
CA ALA A 178 23.33 -6.24 6.21
C ALA A 178 24.37 -5.17 6.59
N ASP A 179 24.11 -3.91 6.23
CA ASP A 179 24.98 -2.77 6.51
C ASP A 179 24.49 -1.92 7.70
N ALA A 180 23.64 -2.47 8.57
CA ALA A 180 23.06 -1.70 9.69
C ALA A 180 24.08 -1.31 10.78
N ASP A 181 25.23 -1.98 10.84
CA ASP A 181 26.33 -1.67 11.77
C ASP A 181 27.22 -0.53 11.24
N THR A 182 27.10 -0.17 9.98
CA THR A 182 27.79 0.95 9.31
C THR A 182 26.76 1.81 8.58
N PRO A 183 25.90 2.53 9.31
CA PRO A 183 24.73 3.24 8.73
C PRO A 183 25.13 4.26 7.66
N GLU A 184 26.32 4.84 7.73
CA GLU A 184 26.87 5.76 6.74
C GLU A 184 27.12 5.11 5.36
N SER A 185 27.31 3.81 5.30
CA SER A 185 27.47 3.04 4.05
C SER A 185 26.16 2.41 3.56
N HIS A 186 25.11 2.46 4.38
CA HIS A 186 23.82 1.90 4.01
C HIS A 186 23.21 2.62 2.79
N LEU A 187 22.56 1.85 1.90
CA LEU A 187 22.00 2.35 0.64
C LEU A 187 21.14 3.61 0.84
N LEU A 188 20.22 3.60 1.82
CA LEU A 188 19.34 4.76 2.06
C LEU A 188 20.15 5.99 2.47
N HIS A 189 21.21 5.85 3.26
CA HIS A 189 22.07 6.98 3.65
C HIS A 189 22.82 7.53 2.44
N THR A 190 23.46 6.66 1.68
CA THR A 190 24.20 7.04 0.47
C THR A 190 23.31 7.76 -0.55
N VAL A 191 22.10 7.26 -0.80
CA VAL A 191 21.15 7.90 -1.72
C VAL A 191 20.68 9.24 -1.18
N PHE A 192 20.35 9.33 0.11
CA PHE A 192 19.94 10.57 0.77
C PHE A 192 21.05 11.62 0.69
N GLN A 193 22.29 11.26 1.00
CA GLN A 193 23.45 12.14 0.90
C GLN A 193 23.65 12.67 -0.52
N ASN A 194 23.62 11.81 -1.53
CA ASN A 194 23.79 12.20 -2.92
C ASN A 194 22.69 13.18 -3.38
N LYS A 195 21.44 12.95 -2.97
CA LYS A 195 20.32 13.86 -3.27
C LYS A 195 20.48 15.22 -2.61
N LEU A 196 20.90 15.26 -1.34
CA LEU A 196 21.18 16.52 -0.64
C LEU A 196 22.33 17.29 -1.27
N GLN A 197 23.40 16.62 -1.68
CA GLN A 197 24.53 17.26 -2.35
C GLN A 197 24.17 17.86 -3.71
N ALA A 198 23.28 17.17 -4.45
CA ALA A 198 22.78 17.66 -5.74
C ALA A 198 21.75 18.80 -5.61
N SER A 199 21.22 19.02 -4.40
CA SER A 199 20.17 20.01 -4.15
C SER A 199 20.77 21.37 -3.76
N SER A 200 20.17 22.44 -4.30
CA SER A 200 20.44 23.84 -3.93
C SER A 200 19.53 24.36 -2.81
N LEU A 201 18.67 23.50 -2.24
CA LEU A 201 17.64 23.88 -1.26
C LEU A 201 18.22 24.23 0.12
N PHE A 202 19.45 23.78 0.44
CA PHE A 202 20.05 23.88 1.77
C PHE A 202 21.47 24.44 1.71
N SER A 203 21.83 25.17 2.74
CA SER A 203 23.21 25.50 3.09
C SER A 203 23.99 24.24 3.50
N GLU A 204 25.31 24.33 3.55
CA GLU A 204 26.16 23.22 4.00
C GLU A 204 25.85 22.79 5.44
N ALA A 205 25.60 23.76 6.32
CA ALA A 205 25.25 23.50 7.73
C ALA A 205 23.92 22.74 7.86
N GLU A 206 22.91 23.14 7.08
CA GLU A 206 21.60 22.46 7.06
C GLU A 206 21.71 21.05 6.47
N ARG A 207 22.50 20.86 5.40
CA ARG A 207 22.76 19.51 4.83
C ARG A 207 23.39 18.59 5.86
N ASN A 208 24.39 19.07 6.59
CA ASN A 208 25.06 18.28 7.64
C ASN A 208 24.08 17.91 8.75
N LEU A 209 23.18 18.80 9.16
CA LEU A 209 22.14 18.52 10.15
C LEU A 209 21.15 17.46 9.64
N CYS A 210 20.72 17.56 8.39
CA CYS A 210 19.84 16.56 7.76
C CYS A 210 20.50 15.18 7.70
N LEU A 211 21.81 15.11 7.35
CA LEU A 211 22.55 13.84 7.29
C LEU A 211 22.66 13.19 8.68
N GLN A 212 23.02 13.98 9.71
CA GLN A 212 23.09 13.47 11.09
C GLN A 212 21.72 12.99 11.59
N THR A 213 20.65 13.73 11.25
CA THR A 213 19.28 13.35 11.61
C THR A 213 18.87 12.06 10.90
N HIS A 214 19.18 11.93 9.62
CA HIS A 214 18.89 10.73 8.82
C HIS A 214 19.60 9.49 9.40
N GLU A 215 20.91 9.58 9.68
CA GLU A 215 21.68 8.50 10.29
C GLU A 215 21.10 8.05 11.63
N LYS A 216 20.76 9.04 12.49
CA LYS A 216 20.10 8.77 13.76
C LYS A 216 18.77 8.03 13.57
N LEU A 217 17.95 8.43 12.58
CA LEU A 217 16.66 7.79 12.31
C LEU A 217 16.82 6.39 11.71
N LEU A 218 17.85 6.15 10.89
CA LEU A 218 18.17 4.79 10.44
C LEU A 218 18.44 3.88 11.65
N THR A 219 19.28 4.31 12.58
CA THR A 219 19.71 3.49 13.72
C THR A 219 18.65 3.37 14.81
N SER A 220 17.84 4.41 15.05
CA SER A 220 16.85 4.41 16.13
C SER A 220 15.43 4.01 15.71
N CYS A 221 15.10 4.07 14.43
CA CYS A 221 13.76 3.80 13.93
C CYS A 221 13.75 2.71 12.84
N VAL A 222 14.48 2.92 11.75
CA VAL A 222 14.37 2.07 10.56
C VAL A 222 14.90 0.66 10.81
N PHE A 223 16.15 0.53 11.26
CA PHE A 223 16.74 -0.79 11.52
C PHE A 223 16.04 -1.56 12.63
N PRO A 224 15.65 -0.93 13.77
CA PRO A 224 14.84 -1.61 14.78
C PRO A 224 13.48 -2.07 14.27
N ALA A 225 12.79 -1.30 13.41
CA ALA A 225 11.52 -1.70 12.83
C ALA A 225 11.67 -2.97 11.96
N TYR A 226 12.68 -3.04 11.10
CA TYR A 226 12.97 -4.24 10.29
C TYR A 226 13.36 -5.45 11.14
N ARG A 227 14.14 -5.25 12.22
CA ARG A 227 14.45 -6.33 13.18
C ARG A 227 13.19 -6.84 13.86
N SER A 228 12.34 -5.93 14.36
CA SER A 228 11.07 -6.30 15.01
C SER A 228 10.15 -7.06 14.08
N LEU A 229 10.05 -6.67 12.80
CA LEU A 229 9.27 -7.39 11.79
C LEU A 229 9.83 -8.81 11.58
N SER A 230 11.13 -8.94 11.38
CA SER A 230 11.82 -10.22 11.19
C SER A 230 11.61 -11.16 12.39
N ASP A 231 11.76 -10.63 13.61
CA ASP A 231 11.59 -11.40 14.86
C ASP A 231 10.15 -11.85 15.05
N ALA A 232 9.18 -10.97 14.78
CA ALA A 232 7.76 -11.28 14.85
C ALA A 232 7.39 -12.40 13.86
N LEU A 233 7.82 -12.29 12.60
CA LEU A 233 7.57 -13.33 11.60
C LEU A 233 8.27 -14.64 11.94
N SER A 234 9.48 -14.60 12.48
CA SER A 234 10.21 -15.78 12.95
C SER A 234 9.43 -16.51 14.06
N SER A 235 8.78 -15.77 14.97
CA SER A 235 7.97 -16.34 16.04
C SER A 235 6.67 -16.98 15.53
N LEU A 236 6.20 -16.59 14.35
CA LEU A 236 4.99 -17.11 13.70
C LEU A 236 5.29 -18.29 12.75
N ARG A 237 6.55 -18.66 12.52
CA ARG A 237 6.89 -19.83 11.71
C ARG A 237 6.18 -21.10 12.23
N GLY A 238 5.79 -21.93 11.30
CA GLY A 238 5.01 -23.14 11.60
C GLY A 238 3.51 -22.93 11.79
N LYS A 239 3.04 -21.67 11.92
CA LYS A 239 1.61 -21.38 12.06
C LYS A 239 0.84 -21.43 10.73
N GLY A 240 1.54 -21.27 9.60
CA GLY A 240 0.98 -21.30 8.25
C GLY A 240 1.23 -22.59 7.48
N THR A 241 1.71 -23.67 8.10
CA THR A 241 2.07 -24.92 7.39
C THR A 241 0.88 -25.56 6.65
N GLN A 242 -0.35 -25.34 7.12
CA GLN A 242 -1.57 -25.86 6.50
C GLN A 242 -1.91 -25.11 5.19
N ASN A 243 -1.32 -23.95 4.95
CA ASN A 243 -1.65 -23.03 3.86
C ASN A 243 -0.77 -23.24 2.60
N ALA A 244 0.02 -24.31 2.57
CA ALA A 244 0.90 -24.63 1.42
C ALA A 244 0.13 -24.89 0.10
N GLY A 245 -1.18 -25.15 0.15
CA GLY A 245 -2.04 -25.37 -1.02
C GLY A 245 -2.58 -24.08 -1.65
N GLY A 246 -2.20 -22.90 -1.14
CA GLY A 246 -2.69 -21.60 -1.63
C GLY A 246 -4.18 -21.37 -1.36
N LEU A 247 -4.78 -20.40 -2.05
CA LEU A 247 -6.16 -19.93 -1.83
C LEU A 247 -7.21 -21.05 -1.93
N SER A 248 -6.99 -22.07 -2.77
CA SER A 248 -7.93 -23.20 -2.93
C SER A 248 -8.13 -24.03 -1.66
N ARG A 249 -7.26 -23.90 -0.69
CA ARG A 249 -7.33 -24.59 0.61
C ARG A 249 -7.90 -23.74 1.73
N GLN A 250 -8.16 -22.46 1.48
CA GLN A 250 -8.71 -21.52 2.45
C GLN A 250 -10.23 -21.49 2.35
N GLU A 251 -10.91 -21.36 3.49
CA GLU A 251 -12.37 -21.31 3.57
C GLU A 251 -12.94 -20.19 2.66
N ASP A 252 -12.38 -18.99 2.74
CA ASP A 252 -12.79 -17.82 1.91
C ASP A 252 -11.98 -17.66 0.63
N GLY A 253 -11.15 -18.64 0.27
CA GLY A 253 -10.21 -18.53 -0.83
C GLY A 253 -10.84 -18.27 -2.18
N LEU A 254 -11.98 -18.91 -2.48
CA LEU A 254 -12.72 -18.68 -3.72
C LEU A 254 -13.34 -17.28 -3.78
N SER A 255 -13.91 -16.80 -2.67
CA SER A 255 -14.47 -15.45 -2.58
C SER A 255 -13.40 -14.39 -2.77
N TYR A 256 -12.25 -14.57 -2.13
CA TYR A 256 -11.11 -13.68 -2.28
C TYR A 256 -10.54 -13.71 -3.71
N TYR A 257 -10.41 -14.89 -4.31
CA TYR A 257 -9.92 -15.02 -5.68
C TYR A 257 -10.88 -14.37 -6.70
N ALA A 258 -12.20 -14.55 -6.54
CA ALA A 258 -13.20 -13.88 -7.35
C ALA A 258 -13.11 -12.35 -7.23
N TYR A 259 -12.91 -11.84 -6.01
CA TYR A 259 -12.66 -10.41 -5.78
C TYR A 259 -11.40 -9.94 -6.53
N LEU A 260 -10.30 -10.67 -6.46
CA LEU A 260 -9.06 -10.32 -7.19
C LEU A 260 -9.25 -10.32 -8.70
N LEU A 261 -9.94 -11.31 -9.26
CA LEU A 261 -10.24 -11.36 -10.69
C LEU A 261 -11.03 -10.14 -11.15
N ARG A 262 -12.04 -9.76 -10.39
CA ARG A 262 -12.88 -8.61 -10.74
C ARG A 262 -12.17 -7.27 -10.48
N SER A 263 -11.57 -7.08 -9.29
CA SER A 263 -11.00 -5.80 -8.89
C SER A 263 -9.61 -5.52 -9.48
N ARG A 264 -8.79 -6.55 -9.70
CA ARG A 264 -7.40 -6.39 -10.16
C ARG A 264 -7.20 -6.73 -11.64
N VAL A 265 -7.97 -7.70 -12.15
CA VAL A 265 -7.88 -8.15 -13.54
C VAL A 265 -8.99 -7.57 -14.41
N GLY A 266 -10.10 -7.14 -13.81
CA GLY A 266 -11.25 -6.59 -14.52
C GLY A 266 -12.09 -7.66 -15.22
N VAL A 267 -12.04 -8.91 -14.73
CA VAL A 267 -12.74 -10.06 -15.33
C VAL A 267 -13.79 -10.58 -14.37
N ASP A 268 -15.03 -10.68 -14.89
CA ASP A 268 -16.17 -11.26 -14.17
C ASP A 268 -16.41 -12.69 -14.70
N ALA A 269 -15.47 -13.60 -14.40
CA ALA A 269 -15.53 -15.00 -14.81
C ALA A 269 -15.01 -15.91 -13.69
N SER A 270 -15.55 -17.11 -13.58
CA SER A 270 -15.07 -18.10 -12.63
C SER A 270 -13.69 -18.66 -13.03
N PRO A 271 -12.90 -19.21 -12.08
CA PRO A 271 -11.66 -19.91 -12.39
C PRO A 271 -11.83 -21.06 -13.40
N GLU A 272 -12.96 -21.75 -13.34
CA GLU A 272 -13.29 -22.85 -14.25
C GLU A 272 -13.53 -22.33 -15.66
N GLU A 273 -14.25 -21.22 -15.82
CA GLU A 273 -14.48 -20.56 -17.12
C GLU A 273 -13.19 -20.07 -17.72
N LEU A 274 -12.32 -19.43 -16.94
CA LEU A 274 -11.00 -19.00 -17.39
C LEU A 274 -10.12 -20.20 -17.80
N THR A 275 -10.12 -21.26 -16.99
CA THR A 275 -9.37 -22.49 -17.29
C THR A 275 -9.85 -23.12 -18.60
N ARG A 276 -11.15 -23.14 -18.84
CA ARG A 276 -11.73 -23.65 -20.09
C ARG A 276 -11.34 -22.77 -21.27
N LEU A 277 -11.41 -21.45 -21.13
CA LEU A 277 -11.00 -20.50 -22.16
C LEU A 277 -9.55 -20.70 -22.58
N PHE A 278 -8.63 -20.79 -21.64
CA PHE A 278 -7.20 -20.96 -21.91
C PHE A 278 -6.81 -22.36 -22.41
N LYS A 279 -7.64 -23.39 -22.20
CA LYS A 279 -7.42 -24.73 -22.70
C LYS A 279 -7.97 -24.94 -24.12
N THR A 280 -8.75 -24.02 -24.68
CA THR A 280 -9.24 -24.13 -26.05
C THR A 280 -8.17 -23.67 -27.04
N PRO A 281 -7.98 -24.39 -28.20
CA PRO A 281 -6.99 -24.01 -29.21
C PRO A 281 -7.19 -22.60 -29.78
N LEU A 282 -8.41 -22.06 -29.75
CA LEU A 282 -8.71 -20.67 -30.17
C LEU A 282 -8.29 -19.64 -29.16
N GLY A 283 -8.21 -19.98 -27.87
CA GLY A 283 -7.69 -19.06 -26.80
C GLY A 283 -6.20 -18.76 -26.95
N VAL A 284 -5.46 -19.62 -27.66
CA VAL A 284 -4.03 -19.42 -27.96
C VAL A 284 -3.79 -18.41 -29.10
N TYR A 285 -4.80 -18.16 -29.94
CA TYR A 285 -4.70 -17.27 -31.09
C TYR A 285 -5.51 -15.97 -30.96
N ALA A 286 -6.21 -15.78 -29.86
CA ALA A 286 -7.00 -14.58 -29.59
C ALA A 286 -6.26 -13.54 -28.71
N LEU A 287 -5.00 -13.80 -28.36
CA LEU A 287 -4.05 -12.88 -27.75
C LEU A 287 -3.02 -12.51 -28.80
#